data_c083306087b65646165e7b1370be5d86
#
_entry.id   c083306087b65646165e7b1370be5d86
#
_cell.length_a   1.000
_cell.length_b   1.000
_cell.length_c   1.000
_cell.angle_alpha   90.00
_cell.angle_beta   90.00
_cell.angle_gamma   90.00
#
_symmetry.space_group_name_H-M   'P 1'
#
loop_
_entity.id
_entity.type
_entity.pdbx_description
1 polymer ?
#
loop_
_entity_poly.entity_id
_entity_poly.type
_entity_poly.pdbx_seq_one_letter_code
_entity_poly.pdbx_strand_id
1 'polypeptide(L)'
;NSQELSSCIDKFWTQKNGEDKQAFSTSVYNMINYEGGVLYVLKRDGKVIAFYGFVEKQNSIDIELLRISAKDICSAVFFKLISEIHQKTLKSNKYQILLKEKFITEEQKDILRNFGFIEQDDYYVKYVFNKVIAKEDVLHITPKIYPEVTVNHSDRVLFEVERKLFPLKIRGLNIPTYIIPIQPYWAGQLFDTSIANEDLFGGRPDKLWSFENVYYRHTKPITERFPARVLWYASGGDKFYSHAKSIVASSYLTDVMTGNPKTLFRVNKRFGIYEWRDISKLCNGNITTNIRALKFCHTEVFDYPVNYNKIQEILVSNGRKRNTFASPLEINESIFFQIYQLGKWKEQK
;
A
#
# COMPACT_ATOMS: atom_id res chain seq x y z
N ASN A 1 -1.98 -23.65 -21.28
CA ASN A 1 -1.70 -24.04 -22.67
C ASN A 1 -0.18 -24.12 -22.86
N SER A 2 0.34 -25.29 -23.29
CA SER A 2 1.79 -25.57 -23.46
C SER A 2 2.47 -24.57 -24.40
N GLN A 3 1.79 -24.14 -25.45
CA GLN A 3 2.31 -23.19 -26.44
C GLN A 3 2.44 -21.75 -25.86
N GLU A 4 1.50 -21.34 -25.05
CA GLU A 4 1.56 -20.04 -24.36
C GLU A 4 2.70 -20.00 -23.33
N LEU A 5 2.92 -21.11 -22.62
CA LEU A 5 4.02 -21.25 -21.68
C LEU A 5 5.39 -21.16 -22.36
N SER A 6 5.58 -21.88 -23.47
CA SER A 6 6.80 -21.81 -24.28
C SER A 6 7.07 -20.38 -24.76
N SER A 7 6.04 -19.69 -25.26
CA SER A 7 6.16 -18.29 -25.69
C SER A 7 6.55 -17.36 -24.54
N CYS A 8 6.03 -17.58 -23.33
CA CYS A 8 6.44 -16.82 -22.15
C CYS A 8 7.89 -17.09 -21.75
N ILE A 9 8.32 -18.36 -21.75
CA ILE A 9 9.71 -18.73 -21.46
C ILE A 9 10.65 -18.02 -22.45
N ASP A 10 10.35 -18.06 -23.75
CA ASP A 10 11.15 -17.40 -24.78
C ASP A 10 11.21 -15.88 -24.60
N LYS A 11 10.10 -15.27 -24.21
CA LYS A 11 10.01 -13.82 -24.04
C LYS A 11 10.73 -13.32 -22.80
N PHE A 12 10.67 -14.06 -21.69
CA PHE A 12 11.11 -13.60 -20.38
C PHE A 12 12.48 -14.13 -19.95
N TRP A 13 13.03 -15.07 -20.70
CA TRP A 13 14.41 -15.48 -20.54
C TRP A 13 15.40 -14.31 -20.80
N THR A 14 16.41 -14.19 -19.99
CA THR A 14 17.32 -13.02 -19.99
C THR A 14 18.76 -13.39 -20.37
N GLN A 15 18.99 -13.73 -21.65
CA GLN A 15 20.34 -14.04 -22.19
C GLN A 15 21.38 -12.95 -21.83
N LYS A 16 20.97 -11.68 -21.84
CA LYS A 16 21.88 -10.55 -21.53
C LYS A 16 22.47 -10.61 -20.12
N ASN A 17 21.83 -11.32 -19.21
CA ASN A 17 22.27 -11.48 -17.82
C ASN A 17 22.97 -12.84 -17.60
N GLY A 18 23.31 -13.56 -18.67
CA GLY A 18 24.00 -14.86 -18.58
C GLY A 18 23.10 -16.01 -18.11
N GLU A 19 21.77 -15.85 -18.15
CA GLU A 19 20.85 -16.92 -17.76
C GLU A 19 20.84 -18.03 -18.82
N ASP A 20 21.00 -19.27 -18.37
CA ASP A 20 20.82 -20.43 -19.25
C ASP A 20 19.33 -20.70 -19.51
N LYS A 21 18.96 -20.80 -20.78
CA LYS A 21 17.55 -20.96 -21.20
C LYS A 21 16.97 -22.29 -20.74
N GLN A 22 17.77 -23.36 -20.79
CA GLN A 22 17.29 -24.68 -20.39
C GLN A 22 17.10 -24.74 -18.88
N ALA A 23 18.04 -24.17 -18.10
CA ALA A 23 17.90 -24.05 -16.65
C ALA A 23 16.67 -23.23 -16.26
N PHE A 24 16.43 -22.09 -16.93
CA PHE A 24 15.24 -21.26 -16.71
C PHE A 24 13.95 -22.03 -17.03
N SER A 25 13.89 -22.67 -18.19
CA SER A 25 12.74 -23.51 -18.58
C SER A 25 12.48 -24.61 -17.55
N THR A 26 13.53 -25.33 -17.12
CA THR A 26 13.42 -26.38 -16.12
C THR A 26 12.90 -25.84 -14.79
N SER A 27 13.38 -24.69 -14.34
CA SER A 27 12.89 -24.06 -13.10
C SER A 27 11.41 -23.69 -13.16
N VAL A 28 10.93 -23.19 -14.29
CA VAL A 28 9.51 -22.88 -14.52
C VAL A 28 8.65 -24.16 -14.48
N TYR A 29 9.09 -25.23 -15.13
CA TYR A 29 8.36 -26.52 -15.10
C TYR A 29 8.36 -27.15 -13.71
N ASN A 30 9.49 -27.10 -12.99
CA ASN A 30 9.58 -27.60 -11.63
C ASN A 30 8.63 -26.85 -10.69
N MET A 31 8.52 -25.54 -10.84
CA MET A 31 7.60 -24.72 -10.04
C MET A 31 6.14 -25.11 -10.29
N ILE A 32 5.73 -25.32 -11.53
CA ILE A 32 4.36 -25.73 -11.88
C ILE A 32 4.03 -27.12 -11.32
N ASN A 33 4.98 -28.02 -11.34
CA ASN A 33 4.83 -29.39 -10.87
C ASN A 33 4.97 -29.54 -9.34
N TYR A 34 5.39 -28.47 -8.65
CA TYR A 34 5.50 -28.47 -7.20
C TYR A 34 4.11 -28.30 -6.57
N GLU A 35 3.81 -29.05 -5.51
CA GLU A 35 2.56 -28.91 -4.77
C GLU A 35 2.42 -27.48 -4.22
N GLY A 36 1.32 -26.81 -4.58
CA GLY A 36 1.11 -25.39 -4.26
C GLY A 36 1.83 -24.39 -5.18
N GLY A 37 2.44 -24.87 -6.26
CA GLY A 37 3.05 -24.03 -7.28
C GLY A 37 1.99 -23.42 -8.22
N VAL A 38 2.08 -22.12 -8.46
CA VAL A 38 1.17 -21.38 -9.35
C VAL A 38 1.95 -20.45 -10.25
N LEU A 39 1.50 -20.35 -11.50
CA LEU A 39 2.11 -19.51 -12.52
C LEU A 39 1.06 -18.61 -13.17
N TYR A 40 1.39 -17.35 -13.34
CA TYR A 40 0.49 -16.33 -13.88
C TYR A 40 1.15 -15.50 -14.98
N VAL A 41 0.31 -14.98 -15.86
CA VAL A 41 0.67 -13.93 -16.80
C VAL A 41 -0.23 -12.72 -16.59
N LEU A 42 0.37 -11.54 -16.62
CA LEU A 42 -0.38 -10.29 -16.68
C LEU A 42 -0.39 -9.81 -18.15
N LYS A 43 -1.57 -9.48 -18.67
CA LYS A 43 -1.74 -8.99 -20.04
C LYS A 43 -2.22 -7.53 -20.01
N ARG A 44 -1.70 -6.73 -20.97
CA ARG A 44 -2.19 -5.38 -21.29
C ARG A 44 -2.40 -5.32 -22.80
N ASP A 45 -3.59 -4.94 -23.25
CA ASP A 45 -3.96 -4.88 -24.67
C ASP A 45 -3.64 -6.20 -25.40
N GLY A 46 -3.98 -7.34 -24.78
CA GLY A 46 -3.72 -8.68 -25.31
C GLY A 46 -2.26 -9.15 -25.28
N LYS A 47 -1.31 -8.27 -24.91
CA LYS A 47 0.12 -8.61 -24.83
C LYS A 47 0.51 -8.98 -23.41
N VAL A 48 1.25 -10.07 -23.23
CA VAL A 48 1.81 -10.45 -21.93
C VAL A 48 2.86 -9.42 -21.52
N ILE A 49 2.68 -8.75 -20.38
CA ILE A 49 3.59 -7.74 -19.86
C ILE A 49 4.33 -8.19 -18.60
N ALA A 50 3.82 -9.18 -17.88
CA ALA A 50 4.53 -9.81 -16.78
C ALA A 50 4.29 -11.33 -16.77
N PHE A 51 5.28 -12.02 -16.24
CA PHE A 51 5.30 -13.47 -16.05
C PHE A 51 5.83 -13.73 -14.66
N TYR A 52 4.99 -14.29 -13.78
CA TYR A 52 5.33 -14.49 -12.39
C TYR A 52 4.73 -15.76 -11.83
N GLY A 53 5.41 -16.31 -10.82
CA GLY A 53 4.97 -17.52 -10.18
C GLY A 53 5.51 -17.64 -8.77
N PHE A 54 4.77 -18.37 -7.95
CA PHE A 54 5.13 -18.59 -6.55
C PHE A 54 4.71 -19.99 -6.10
N VAL A 55 5.29 -20.41 -5.00
CA VAL A 55 4.96 -21.66 -4.30
C VAL A 55 4.36 -21.32 -2.95
N GLU A 56 3.17 -21.84 -2.67
CA GLU A 56 2.55 -21.73 -1.35
C GLU A 56 3.10 -22.81 -0.43
N LYS A 57 3.84 -22.42 0.63
CA LYS A 57 4.31 -23.29 1.69
C LYS A 57 3.48 -23.12 2.97
N GLN A 58 3.73 -23.94 3.96
CA GLN A 58 3.00 -23.90 5.23
C GLN A 58 2.97 -22.48 5.84
N ASN A 59 4.11 -21.80 5.90
CA ASN A 59 4.28 -20.53 6.61
C ASN A 59 4.60 -19.34 5.69
N SER A 60 4.87 -19.59 4.40
CA SER A 60 5.33 -18.57 3.46
C SER A 60 4.66 -18.69 2.10
N ILE A 61 4.77 -17.61 1.34
CA ILE A 61 4.62 -17.60 -0.13
C ILE A 61 6.00 -17.29 -0.70
N ASP A 62 6.54 -18.23 -1.45
CA ASP A 62 7.87 -18.12 -2.07
C ASP A 62 7.70 -17.71 -3.53
N ILE A 63 8.07 -16.47 -3.86
CA ILE A 63 8.06 -15.95 -5.23
C ILE A 63 9.33 -16.43 -5.93
N GLU A 64 9.18 -17.42 -6.79
CA GLU A 64 10.29 -18.04 -7.50
C GLU A 64 10.59 -17.34 -8.83
N LEU A 65 9.62 -16.67 -9.39
CA LEU A 65 9.67 -15.99 -10.68
C LEU A 65 8.88 -14.68 -10.64
N LEU A 66 9.49 -13.56 -11.08
CA LEU A 66 8.82 -12.29 -11.24
C LEU A 66 9.50 -11.43 -12.32
N ARG A 67 9.03 -11.56 -13.56
CA ARG A 67 9.59 -10.91 -14.73
C ARG A 67 8.61 -9.94 -15.38
N ILE A 68 9.06 -8.74 -15.73
CA ILE A 68 8.25 -7.68 -16.31
C ILE A 68 8.91 -7.16 -17.57
N SER A 69 8.16 -7.11 -18.67
CA SER A 69 8.64 -6.63 -19.96
C SER A 69 8.22 -5.19 -20.29
N ALA A 70 7.21 -4.65 -19.60
CA ALA A 70 6.70 -3.29 -19.80
C ALA A 70 7.61 -2.28 -19.10
N LYS A 71 8.57 -1.70 -19.83
CA LYS A 71 9.58 -0.78 -19.26
C LYS A 71 8.98 0.53 -18.72
N ASP A 72 7.96 1.06 -19.38
CA ASP A 72 7.27 2.32 -19.06
C ASP A 72 6.52 2.29 -17.73
N ILE A 73 6.06 1.12 -17.30
CA ILE A 73 5.28 0.90 -16.08
C ILE A 73 5.86 -0.20 -15.18
N CYS A 74 7.15 -0.51 -15.35
CA CYS A 74 7.79 -1.65 -14.67
C CYS A 74 7.60 -1.58 -13.15
N SER A 75 7.89 -0.44 -12.53
CA SER A 75 7.80 -0.24 -11.08
C SER A 75 6.38 -0.33 -10.56
N ALA A 76 5.41 0.19 -11.31
CA ALA A 76 3.99 0.09 -10.96
C ALA A 76 3.50 -1.37 -11.02
N VAL A 77 3.82 -2.09 -12.10
CA VAL A 77 3.48 -3.52 -12.23
C VAL A 77 4.17 -4.34 -11.14
N PHE A 78 5.44 -4.10 -10.87
CA PHE A 78 6.19 -4.78 -9.82
C PHE A 78 5.52 -4.60 -8.45
N PHE A 79 5.22 -3.35 -8.08
CA PHE A 79 4.54 -3.06 -6.82
C PHE A 79 3.16 -3.70 -6.74
N LYS A 80 2.38 -3.65 -7.83
CA LYS A 80 1.06 -4.31 -7.91
C LYS A 80 1.16 -5.80 -7.61
N LEU A 81 2.10 -6.51 -8.25
CA LEU A 81 2.27 -7.95 -8.06
C LEU A 81 2.71 -8.29 -6.64
N ILE A 82 3.67 -7.56 -6.09
CA ILE A 82 4.11 -7.71 -4.69
C ILE A 82 2.95 -7.45 -3.71
N SER A 83 2.13 -6.42 -3.98
CA SER A 83 0.96 -6.11 -3.15
C SER A 83 -0.12 -7.19 -3.21
N GLU A 84 -0.38 -7.79 -4.37
CA GLU A 84 -1.32 -8.91 -4.50
C GLU A 84 -0.84 -10.14 -3.74
N ILE A 85 0.44 -10.47 -3.83
CA ILE A 85 1.03 -11.58 -3.07
C ILE A 85 0.97 -11.29 -1.56
N HIS A 86 1.20 -10.05 -1.15
CA HIS A 86 1.06 -9.64 0.24
C HIS A 86 -0.40 -9.82 0.73
N GLN A 87 -1.39 -9.42 -0.05
CA GLN A 87 -2.80 -9.64 0.29
C GLN A 87 -3.15 -11.14 0.33
N LYS A 88 -2.62 -11.93 -0.60
CA LYS A 88 -2.79 -13.39 -0.60
C LYS A 88 -2.18 -14.01 0.67
N THR A 89 -1.00 -13.56 1.07
CA THR A 89 -0.31 -14.01 2.29
C THR A 89 -1.17 -13.77 3.53
N LEU A 90 -1.79 -12.58 3.64
CA LEU A 90 -2.72 -12.23 4.71
C LEU A 90 -3.96 -13.15 4.72
N LYS A 91 -4.60 -13.34 3.56
CA LYS A 91 -5.80 -14.19 3.42
C LYS A 91 -5.53 -15.66 3.73
N SER A 92 -4.31 -16.13 3.45
CA SER A 92 -3.89 -17.51 3.71
C SER A 92 -3.30 -17.72 5.11
N ASN A 93 -3.35 -16.71 5.99
CA ASN A 93 -2.78 -16.74 7.34
C ASN A 93 -1.30 -17.15 7.39
N LYS A 94 -0.53 -16.79 6.36
CA LYS A 94 0.90 -16.98 6.30
C LYS A 94 1.60 -15.72 6.82
N TYR A 95 2.84 -15.85 7.29
CA TYR A 95 3.54 -14.74 7.93
C TYR A 95 4.85 -14.34 7.26
N GLN A 96 5.19 -14.98 6.12
CA GLN A 96 6.39 -14.64 5.36
C GLN A 96 6.13 -14.60 3.86
N ILE A 97 6.83 -13.70 3.18
CA ILE A 97 6.98 -13.67 1.73
C ILE A 97 8.47 -13.75 1.45
N LEU A 98 8.89 -14.71 0.64
CA LEU A 98 10.27 -14.86 0.18
C LEU A 98 10.31 -14.53 -1.32
N LEU A 99 11.14 -13.59 -1.72
CA LEU A 99 11.36 -13.28 -3.13
C LEU A 99 12.73 -13.80 -3.55
N LYS A 100 12.75 -14.82 -4.39
CA LYS A 100 13.95 -15.53 -4.84
C LYS A 100 14.34 -15.22 -6.30
N GLU A 101 13.59 -14.31 -6.95
CA GLU A 101 13.95 -13.84 -8.28
C GLU A 101 15.30 -13.12 -8.24
N LYS A 102 16.26 -13.60 -9.06
CA LYS A 102 17.64 -13.09 -9.07
C LYS A 102 17.81 -11.79 -9.85
N PHE A 103 16.95 -11.56 -10.85
CA PHE A 103 17.09 -10.42 -11.77
C PHE A 103 16.20 -9.25 -11.34
N ILE A 104 16.52 -8.68 -10.17
CA ILE A 104 15.83 -7.53 -9.58
C ILE A 104 16.64 -6.26 -9.86
N THR A 105 16.01 -5.23 -10.44
CA THR A 105 16.63 -3.93 -10.71
C THR A 105 16.77 -3.09 -9.42
N GLU A 106 17.65 -2.11 -9.40
CA GLU A 106 17.82 -1.22 -8.23
C GLU A 106 16.53 -0.49 -7.87
N GLU A 107 15.75 -0.05 -8.87
CA GLU A 107 14.45 0.57 -8.62
C GLU A 107 13.45 -0.40 -7.94
N GLN A 108 13.46 -1.67 -8.33
CA GLN A 108 12.66 -2.71 -7.68
C GLN A 108 13.16 -3.02 -6.25
N LYS A 109 14.47 -3.01 -6.02
CA LYS A 109 15.05 -3.15 -4.68
C LYS A 109 14.61 -2.01 -3.76
N ASP A 110 14.57 -0.78 -4.26
CA ASP A 110 14.08 0.36 -3.49
C ASP A 110 12.59 0.20 -3.11
N ILE A 111 11.77 -0.31 -4.02
CA ILE A 111 10.37 -0.65 -3.71
C ILE A 111 10.31 -1.72 -2.59
N LEU A 112 11.11 -2.78 -2.70
CA LEU A 112 11.15 -3.85 -1.68
C LEU A 112 11.56 -3.30 -0.32
N ARG A 113 12.65 -2.53 -0.24
CA ARG A 113 13.13 -1.92 1.02
C ARG A 113 12.06 -1.02 1.65
N ASN A 114 11.41 -0.18 0.84
CA ASN A 114 10.34 0.70 1.30
C ASN A 114 9.09 -0.07 1.75
N PHE A 115 8.82 -1.22 1.13
CA PHE A 115 7.71 -2.09 1.51
C PHE A 115 8.05 -3.02 2.69
N GLY A 116 9.30 -2.96 3.20
CA GLY A 116 9.74 -3.67 4.39
C GLY A 116 10.32 -5.06 4.13
N PHE A 117 10.76 -5.33 2.92
CA PHE A 117 11.60 -6.50 2.66
C PHE A 117 13.02 -6.29 3.18
N ILE A 118 13.61 -7.33 3.69
CA ILE A 118 14.99 -7.43 4.16
C ILE A 118 15.77 -8.23 3.14
N GLU A 119 16.90 -7.72 2.70
CA GLU A 119 17.81 -8.40 1.79
C GLU A 119 18.60 -9.46 2.56
N GLN A 120 18.61 -10.67 2.04
CA GLN A 120 19.43 -11.79 2.47
C GLN A 120 20.37 -12.16 1.31
N ASP A 121 21.32 -13.05 1.53
CA ASP A 121 22.35 -13.37 0.53
C ASP A 121 21.77 -13.70 -0.86
N ASP A 122 20.75 -14.57 -0.92
CA ASP A 122 20.17 -15.07 -2.18
C ASP A 122 18.69 -14.72 -2.38
N TYR A 123 18.04 -14.00 -1.46
CA TYR A 123 16.62 -13.69 -1.53
C TYR A 123 16.24 -12.47 -0.69
N TYR A 124 15.02 -11.98 -0.86
CA TYR A 124 14.43 -10.94 -0.02
C TYR A 124 13.32 -11.56 0.83
N VAL A 125 13.27 -11.23 2.11
CA VAL A 125 12.22 -11.70 3.03
C VAL A 125 11.40 -10.54 3.58
N LYS A 126 10.07 -10.69 3.57
CA LYS A 126 9.16 -9.80 4.28
C LYS A 126 8.38 -10.59 5.31
N TYR A 127 8.36 -10.07 6.54
CA TYR A 127 7.47 -10.57 7.59
C TYR A 127 6.12 -9.83 7.55
N VAL A 128 5.04 -10.59 7.70
CA VAL A 128 3.67 -10.09 7.57
C VAL A 128 2.91 -10.42 8.85
N PHE A 129 2.58 -9.42 9.65
CA PHE A 129 1.88 -9.59 10.91
C PHE A 129 0.54 -8.84 10.89
N ASN A 130 -0.55 -9.57 10.68
CA ASN A 130 -1.90 -9.00 10.69
C ASN A 130 -2.46 -8.92 12.12
N LYS A 131 -1.88 -8.06 12.95
CA LYS A 131 -2.28 -7.90 14.36
C LYS A 131 -1.93 -6.53 14.93
N VAL A 132 -2.55 -6.23 16.05
CA VAL A 132 -2.21 -5.10 16.92
C VAL A 132 -1.47 -5.64 18.14
N ILE A 133 -0.31 -5.10 18.45
CA ILE A 133 0.50 -5.50 19.61
C ILE A 133 0.87 -4.29 20.46
N ALA A 134 1.22 -4.52 21.72
CA ALA A 134 1.70 -3.47 22.59
C ALA A 134 3.17 -3.12 22.27
N LYS A 135 3.59 -1.91 22.61
CA LYS A 135 4.97 -1.43 22.40
C LYS A 135 5.99 -2.37 23.07
N GLU A 136 5.66 -2.84 24.24
CA GLU A 136 6.50 -3.75 25.05
C GLU A 136 6.75 -5.07 24.32
N ASP A 137 5.71 -5.63 23.69
CA ASP A 137 5.82 -6.89 22.94
C ASP A 137 6.69 -6.75 21.70
N VAL A 138 6.64 -5.57 21.04
CA VAL A 138 7.48 -5.28 19.86
C VAL A 138 8.95 -5.35 20.22
N LEU A 139 9.34 -4.80 21.35
CA LEU A 139 10.73 -4.75 21.81
C LEU A 139 11.35 -6.15 21.99
N HIS A 140 10.52 -7.18 22.21
CA HIS A 140 10.98 -8.57 22.28
C HIS A 140 11.12 -9.24 20.92
N ILE A 141 10.39 -8.79 19.92
CA ILE A 141 10.34 -9.41 18.57
C ILE A 141 11.31 -8.71 17.62
N THR A 142 11.41 -7.39 17.72
CA THR A 142 12.15 -6.56 16.77
C THR A 142 13.63 -6.89 16.65
N PRO A 143 14.39 -7.13 17.72
CA PRO A 143 15.82 -7.47 17.58
C PRO A 143 16.11 -8.76 16.82
N LYS A 144 15.12 -9.65 16.72
CA LYS A 144 15.24 -10.90 15.93
C LYS A 144 15.04 -10.67 14.43
N ILE A 145 14.31 -9.63 14.07
CA ILE A 145 13.98 -9.29 12.68
C ILE A 145 14.87 -8.15 12.17
N TYR A 146 15.12 -7.17 13.04
CA TYR A 146 15.93 -5.98 12.80
C TYR A 146 16.98 -5.85 13.93
N PRO A 147 18.13 -6.52 13.82
CA PRO A 147 19.17 -6.53 14.87
C PRO A 147 19.68 -5.15 15.25
N GLU A 148 19.57 -4.18 14.33
CA GLU A 148 19.94 -2.80 14.56
C GLU A 148 18.98 -2.04 15.51
N VAL A 149 17.79 -2.61 15.78
CA VAL A 149 16.82 -2.04 16.69
C VAL A 149 17.05 -2.56 18.10
N THR A 150 17.60 -1.72 18.98
CA THR A 150 17.86 -2.04 20.39
C THR A 150 16.77 -1.54 21.32
N VAL A 151 16.79 -1.91 22.59
CA VAL A 151 15.70 -1.74 23.57
C VAL A 151 15.29 -0.29 23.87
N ASN A 152 16.11 0.72 23.50
CA ASN A 152 15.89 2.14 23.85
C ASN A 152 15.53 3.01 22.63
N HIS A 153 14.53 2.60 21.85
CA HIS A 153 14.16 3.40 20.68
C HIS A 153 12.99 4.35 20.92
N SER A 154 13.11 5.52 20.30
CA SER A 154 12.03 6.50 20.24
C SER A 154 10.80 5.92 19.55
N ASP A 155 9.62 6.45 19.87
CA ASP A 155 8.36 6.09 19.21
C ASP A 155 8.43 6.24 17.67
N ARG A 156 9.26 7.15 17.18
CA ARG A 156 9.51 7.35 15.76
C ARG A 156 10.22 6.15 15.12
N VAL A 157 11.19 5.55 15.78
CA VAL A 157 11.89 4.34 15.32
C VAL A 157 10.94 3.14 15.31
N LEU A 158 10.17 2.97 16.39
CA LEU A 158 9.18 1.90 16.47
C LEU A 158 8.05 2.08 15.44
N PHE A 159 7.73 3.31 15.07
CA PHE A 159 6.80 3.58 13.99
C PHE A 159 7.36 3.17 12.61
N GLU A 160 8.66 3.33 12.37
CA GLU A 160 9.29 2.79 11.16
C GLU A 160 9.26 1.25 11.15
N VAL A 161 9.42 0.61 12.31
CA VAL A 161 9.23 -0.85 12.45
C VAL A 161 7.78 -1.24 12.12
N GLU A 162 6.78 -0.50 12.65
CA GLU A 162 5.37 -0.70 12.29
C GLU A 162 5.15 -0.63 10.78
N ARG A 163 5.75 0.35 10.10
CA ARG A 163 5.66 0.49 8.65
C ARG A 163 6.31 -0.67 7.91
N LYS A 164 7.51 -1.07 8.31
CA LYS A 164 8.23 -2.19 7.69
C LYS A 164 7.50 -3.53 7.88
N LEU A 165 6.86 -3.74 9.02
CA LEU A 165 6.10 -4.95 9.35
C LEU A 165 4.61 -4.85 8.97
N PHE A 166 4.25 -3.87 8.13
CA PHE A 166 2.87 -3.69 7.66
C PHE A 166 2.22 -5.04 7.28
N PRO A 167 0.97 -5.29 7.73
CA PRO A 167 0.00 -4.37 8.35
C PRO A 167 0.02 -4.30 9.89
N LEU A 168 1.09 -4.74 10.55
CA LEU A 168 1.24 -4.62 12.00
C LEU A 168 0.87 -3.20 12.48
N LYS A 169 0.19 -3.12 13.63
CA LYS A 169 -0.02 -1.87 14.36
C LYS A 169 0.52 -2.00 15.78
N ILE A 170 1.17 -0.95 16.27
CA ILE A 170 1.80 -0.92 17.60
C ILE A 170 1.02 0.06 18.48
N ARG A 171 0.50 -0.41 19.62
CA ARG A 171 -0.09 0.45 20.66
C ARG A 171 0.97 1.05 21.56
N GLY A 172 0.68 2.22 22.12
CA GLY A 172 1.55 2.92 23.06
C GLY A 172 2.58 3.83 22.38
N LEU A 173 2.46 4.07 21.06
CA LEU A 173 3.31 5.03 20.36
C LEU A 173 2.71 6.44 20.39
N ASN A 174 3.48 7.41 20.82
CA ASN A 174 3.10 8.83 20.75
C ASN A 174 3.28 9.37 19.33
N ILE A 175 2.44 8.90 18.40
CA ILE A 175 2.45 9.28 16.99
C ILE A 175 1.15 10.00 16.64
N PRO A 176 1.22 11.16 15.97
CA PRO A 176 0.03 11.87 15.51
C PRO A 176 -0.90 10.98 14.69
N THR A 177 -2.18 11.15 14.88
CA THR A 177 -3.18 10.36 14.15
C THR A 177 -4.33 11.25 13.71
N TYR A 178 -4.77 11.11 12.46
CA TYR A 178 -5.77 11.97 11.86
C TYR A 178 -6.90 11.17 11.20
N ILE A 179 -8.12 11.68 11.30
CA ILE A 179 -9.20 11.38 10.36
C ILE A 179 -9.15 12.47 9.29
N ILE A 180 -8.91 12.10 8.03
CA ILE A 180 -8.83 13.03 6.90
C ILE A 180 -10.00 12.78 5.96
N PRO A 181 -10.86 13.79 5.72
CA PRO A 181 -11.93 13.66 4.73
C PRO A 181 -11.35 13.64 3.32
N ILE A 182 -11.87 12.73 2.51
CA ILE A 182 -11.56 12.59 1.09
C ILE A 182 -12.87 12.58 0.31
N GLN A 183 -12.89 13.24 -0.86
CA GLN A 183 -14.07 13.21 -1.74
C GLN A 183 -14.31 11.77 -2.24
N PRO A 184 -15.57 11.33 -2.38
CA PRO A 184 -15.91 9.97 -2.79
C PRO A 184 -15.25 9.55 -4.11
N TYR A 185 -15.17 10.45 -5.07
CA TYR A 185 -14.47 10.20 -6.34
C TYR A 185 -13.00 9.78 -6.13
N TRP A 186 -12.26 10.51 -5.30
CA TRP A 186 -10.87 10.18 -5.00
C TRP A 186 -10.72 8.93 -4.13
N ALA A 187 -11.68 8.70 -3.21
CA ALA A 187 -11.73 7.48 -2.42
C ALA A 187 -11.93 6.24 -3.31
N GLY A 188 -12.81 6.31 -4.30
CA GLY A 188 -12.99 5.27 -5.31
C GLY A 188 -11.72 5.00 -6.09
N GLN A 189 -11.08 6.04 -6.60
CA GLN A 189 -9.85 5.91 -7.40
C GLN A 189 -8.65 5.38 -6.60
N LEU A 190 -8.53 5.72 -5.33
CA LEU A 190 -7.38 5.34 -4.50
C LEU A 190 -7.57 4.02 -3.74
N PHE A 191 -8.82 3.66 -3.41
CA PHE A 191 -9.10 2.58 -2.47
C PHE A 191 -10.00 1.48 -3.03
N ASP A 192 -10.71 1.72 -4.14
CA ASP A 192 -11.54 0.70 -4.75
C ASP A 192 -10.75 -0.12 -5.78
N THR A 193 -10.42 -1.34 -5.39
CA THR A 193 -9.65 -2.26 -6.24
C THR A 193 -10.43 -2.73 -7.47
N SER A 194 -11.76 -2.69 -7.45
CA SER A 194 -12.59 -3.07 -8.61
C SER A 194 -12.51 -2.00 -9.70
N ILE A 195 -12.65 -0.73 -9.34
CA ILE A 195 -12.48 0.42 -10.24
C ILE A 195 -11.04 0.45 -10.79
N ALA A 196 -10.05 0.24 -9.92
CA ALA A 196 -8.64 0.19 -10.33
C ALA A 196 -8.35 -0.93 -11.34
N ASN A 197 -9.07 -2.05 -11.30
CA ASN A 197 -8.95 -3.15 -12.25
C ASN A 197 -9.68 -2.88 -13.57
N GLU A 198 -10.82 -2.19 -13.55
CA GLU A 198 -11.56 -1.78 -14.77
C GLU A 198 -10.81 -0.70 -15.56
N ASP A 199 -10.14 0.22 -14.87
CA ASP A 199 -9.30 1.27 -15.48
C ASP A 199 -7.97 0.75 -16.08
N LEU A 200 -7.65 -0.55 -15.96
CA LEU A 200 -6.56 -1.19 -16.70
C LEU A 200 -6.66 -0.96 -18.22
N PHE A 201 -7.87 -0.75 -18.73
CA PHE A 201 -8.17 -0.55 -20.15
C PHE A 201 -8.28 0.91 -20.58
N GLY A 202 -8.27 1.87 -19.66
CA GLY A 202 -8.40 3.30 -19.97
C GLY A 202 -7.66 4.27 -19.06
N GLY A 203 -7.20 3.81 -17.89
CA GLY A 203 -6.51 4.62 -16.89
C GLY A 203 -4.99 4.67 -17.04
N ARG A 204 -4.33 5.27 -16.08
CA ARG A 204 -2.87 5.31 -15.97
C ARG A 204 -2.42 4.35 -14.86
N PRO A 205 -2.13 3.07 -15.17
CA PRO A 205 -1.75 2.06 -14.19
C PRO A 205 -0.48 2.44 -13.41
N ASP A 206 0.42 3.22 -14.04
CA ASP A 206 1.60 3.80 -13.42
C ASP A 206 1.30 4.68 -12.20
N LYS A 207 0.10 5.26 -12.14
CA LYS A 207 -0.33 6.12 -11.03
C LYS A 207 -1.16 5.39 -9.98
N LEU A 208 -2.02 4.48 -10.41
CA LEU A 208 -2.90 3.71 -9.53
C LEU A 208 -2.12 2.69 -8.68
N TRP A 209 -1.05 2.13 -9.23
CA TRP A 209 -0.22 1.12 -8.57
C TRP A 209 1.07 1.70 -7.98
N SER A 210 1.00 2.92 -7.46
CA SER A 210 2.15 3.53 -6.78
C SER A 210 2.18 3.13 -5.31
N PHE A 211 3.36 2.79 -4.80
CA PHE A 211 3.61 2.57 -3.38
C PHE A 211 3.29 3.82 -2.55
N GLU A 212 3.66 4.98 -3.07
CA GLU A 212 3.40 6.28 -2.47
C GLU A 212 2.33 7.00 -3.28
N ASN A 213 1.42 7.63 -2.58
CA ASN A 213 0.36 8.45 -3.15
C ASN A 213 0.38 9.85 -2.55
N VAL A 214 -0.24 10.79 -3.25
CA VAL A 214 -0.40 12.16 -2.77
C VAL A 214 -1.85 12.59 -2.83
N TYR A 215 -2.33 13.22 -1.76
CA TYR A 215 -3.65 13.84 -1.67
C TYR A 215 -3.50 15.36 -1.53
N TYR A 216 -4.24 16.14 -2.32
CA TYR A 216 -4.18 17.60 -2.27
C TYR A 216 -5.41 18.18 -1.58
N ARG A 217 -5.18 19.19 -0.74
CA ARG A 217 -6.24 19.92 -0.05
C ARG A 217 -5.87 21.38 0.22
N HIS A 218 -6.84 22.17 0.67
CA HIS A 218 -6.61 23.53 1.18
C HIS A 218 -5.71 23.49 2.44
N THR A 219 -5.00 24.59 2.70
CA THR A 219 -4.06 24.71 3.83
C THR A 219 -4.74 24.73 5.20
N LYS A 220 -5.97 25.23 5.28
CA LYS A 220 -6.73 25.32 6.54
C LYS A 220 -7.61 24.09 6.76
N PRO A 221 -8.10 23.83 7.99
CA PRO A 221 -7.85 24.59 9.22
C PRO A 221 -6.61 24.16 9.99
N ILE A 222 -6.12 22.92 9.83
CA ILE A 222 -4.98 22.39 10.61
C ILE A 222 -3.77 22.09 9.73
N THR A 223 -2.61 22.03 10.38
CA THR A 223 -1.37 21.52 9.78
C THR A 223 -1.13 20.13 10.34
N GLU A 224 -1.15 19.14 9.47
CA GLU A 224 -0.81 17.78 9.82
C GLU A 224 0.70 17.69 10.08
N ARG A 225 1.08 16.98 11.14
CA ARG A 225 2.46 16.62 11.44
C ARG A 225 2.74 15.24 10.86
N PHE A 226 3.96 14.96 10.51
CA PHE A 226 4.39 13.67 10.03
C PHE A 226 5.69 13.22 10.75
N PRO A 227 5.98 11.90 10.84
CA PRO A 227 5.14 10.80 10.39
C PRO A 227 3.84 10.67 11.22
N ALA A 228 2.77 10.14 10.63
CA ALA A 228 1.48 10.01 11.29
C ALA A 228 0.67 8.82 10.74
N ARG A 229 -0.34 8.38 11.51
CA ARG A 229 -1.38 7.46 11.03
C ARG A 229 -2.56 8.27 10.48
N VAL A 230 -3.16 7.78 9.41
CA VAL A 230 -4.33 8.39 8.78
C VAL A 230 -5.46 7.39 8.68
N LEU A 231 -6.67 7.84 8.99
CA LEU A 231 -7.93 7.19 8.67
C LEU A 231 -8.63 8.03 7.60
N TRP A 232 -8.95 7.43 6.47
CA TRP A 232 -9.57 8.10 5.34
C TRP A 232 -11.09 8.04 5.44
N TYR A 233 -11.72 9.19 5.66
CA TYR A 233 -13.17 9.34 5.72
C TYR A 233 -13.71 9.77 4.35
N ALA A 234 -14.39 8.86 3.63
CA ALA A 234 -15.09 9.18 2.40
C ALA A 234 -16.29 10.08 2.70
N SER A 235 -16.21 11.37 2.33
CA SER A 235 -17.26 12.34 2.62
C SER A 235 -18.55 12.03 1.86
N GLY A 236 -19.67 12.59 2.29
CA GLY A 236 -20.95 12.43 1.60
C GLY A 236 -21.08 13.31 0.36
N GLY A 237 -21.95 12.94 -0.58
CA GLY A 237 -22.32 13.80 -1.70
C GLY A 237 -22.24 13.20 -3.10
N ASP A 238 -21.66 12.01 -3.26
CA ASP A 238 -21.61 11.32 -4.55
C ASP A 238 -22.42 10.01 -4.50
N LYS A 239 -23.32 9.83 -5.48
CA LYS A 239 -24.17 8.62 -5.59
C LYS A 239 -23.39 7.40 -6.10
N PHE A 240 -22.17 7.60 -6.61
CA PHE A 240 -21.39 6.58 -7.30
C PHE A 240 -20.43 5.80 -6.38
N TYR A 241 -20.27 6.20 -5.11
CA TYR A 241 -19.40 5.49 -4.16
C TYR A 241 -20.22 4.88 -3.03
N SER A 242 -20.26 3.54 -2.98
CA SER A 242 -21.12 2.77 -2.06
C SER A 242 -20.79 2.98 -0.57
N HIS A 243 -19.57 3.40 -0.26
CA HIS A 243 -19.07 3.57 1.11
C HIS A 243 -18.93 5.04 1.53
N ALA A 244 -19.71 5.95 0.92
CA ALA A 244 -19.77 7.36 1.36
C ALA A 244 -20.20 7.46 2.83
N LYS A 245 -19.75 8.50 3.53
CA LYS A 245 -19.94 8.73 4.97
C LYS A 245 -19.39 7.61 5.86
N SER A 246 -18.27 7.01 5.45
CA SER A 246 -17.59 5.97 6.21
C SER A 246 -16.07 6.18 6.21
N ILE A 247 -15.39 5.67 7.24
CA ILE A 247 -13.93 5.47 7.17
C ILE A 247 -13.69 4.17 6.41
N VAL A 248 -12.91 4.26 5.33
CA VAL A 248 -12.75 3.20 4.33
C VAL A 248 -11.35 2.63 4.24
N ALA A 249 -10.36 3.34 4.77
CA ALA A 249 -8.97 2.90 4.70
C ALA A 249 -8.11 3.55 5.79
N SER A 250 -6.95 2.95 6.05
CA SER A 250 -5.87 3.50 6.86
C SER A 250 -4.59 3.60 6.02
N SER A 251 -3.76 4.62 6.29
CA SER A 251 -2.45 4.80 5.65
C SER A 251 -1.46 5.45 6.62
N TYR A 252 -0.20 5.52 6.21
CA TYR A 252 0.81 6.32 6.91
C TYR A 252 1.12 7.59 6.14
N LEU A 253 1.03 8.74 6.81
CA LEU A 253 1.44 10.04 6.30
C LEU A 253 2.96 10.16 6.42
N THR A 254 3.65 10.31 5.30
CA THR A 254 5.11 10.31 5.23
C THR A 254 5.69 11.70 5.04
N ASP A 255 4.92 12.61 4.42
CA ASP A 255 5.34 14.00 4.20
C ASP A 255 4.14 14.94 4.06
N VAL A 256 4.33 16.20 4.41
CA VAL A 256 3.35 17.28 4.30
C VAL A 256 4.01 18.51 3.73
N MET A 257 3.70 18.81 2.50
CA MET A 257 4.24 19.97 1.78
C MET A 257 3.17 21.06 1.63
N THR A 258 3.52 22.31 1.91
CA THR A 258 2.66 23.47 1.68
C THR A 258 3.34 24.41 0.70
N GLY A 259 2.65 24.86 -0.32
CA GLY A 259 3.23 25.75 -1.30
C GLY A 259 2.35 26.01 -2.52
N ASN A 260 2.97 26.60 -3.52
CA ASN A 260 2.32 26.94 -4.78
C ASN A 260 1.80 25.67 -5.49
N PRO A 261 0.55 25.67 -5.99
CA PRO A 261 -0.08 24.51 -6.63
C PRO A 261 0.73 23.92 -7.79
N LYS A 262 1.27 24.76 -8.65
CA LYS A 262 2.04 24.32 -9.83
C LYS A 262 3.34 23.64 -9.43
N THR A 263 4.02 24.18 -8.42
CA THR A 263 5.26 23.60 -7.90
C THR A 263 4.99 22.25 -7.24
N LEU A 264 3.98 22.17 -6.35
CA LEU A 264 3.63 20.93 -5.68
C LEU A 264 3.17 19.85 -6.66
N PHE A 265 2.35 20.23 -7.65
CA PHE A 265 1.94 19.29 -8.69
C PHE A 265 3.13 18.74 -9.49
N ARG A 266 4.07 19.59 -9.89
CA ARG A 266 5.24 19.18 -10.65
C ARG A 266 6.13 18.20 -9.87
N VAL A 267 6.39 18.49 -8.60
CA VAL A 267 7.23 17.66 -7.73
C VAL A 267 6.59 16.31 -7.46
N ASN A 268 5.27 16.28 -7.28
CA ASN A 268 4.52 15.07 -6.89
C ASN A 268 3.82 14.38 -8.08
N LYS A 269 4.05 14.80 -9.32
CA LYS A 269 3.32 14.29 -10.49
C LYS A 269 3.35 12.76 -10.63
N ARG A 270 4.45 12.14 -10.23
CA ARG A 270 4.64 10.68 -10.29
C ARG A 270 3.87 9.89 -9.22
N PHE A 271 3.47 10.54 -8.11
CA PHE A 271 2.85 9.88 -6.96
C PHE A 271 1.33 10.01 -6.90
N GLY A 272 0.71 10.73 -7.82
CA GLY A 272 -0.70 11.09 -7.69
C GLY A 272 -1.54 10.75 -8.91
N ILE A 273 -2.78 10.38 -8.64
CA ILE A 273 -3.83 10.20 -9.66
C ILE A 273 -4.35 11.53 -10.21
N TYR A 274 -4.00 12.66 -9.57
CA TYR A 274 -4.46 13.99 -9.94
C TYR A 274 -3.90 14.46 -11.27
N GLU A 275 -4.73 15.15 -12.04
CA GLU A 275 -4.31 15.94 -13.18
C GLU A 275 -4.25 17.42 -12.83
N TRP A 276 -3.59 18.22 -13.66
CA TRP A 276 -3.51 19.66 -13.43
C TRP A 276 -4.88 20.34 -13.33
N ARG A 277 -5.86 19.89 -14.11
CA ARG A 277 -7.23 20.38 -14.03
C ARG A 277 -7.87 20.23 -12.66
N ASP A 278 -7.53 19.16 -11.93
CA ASP A 278 -8.07 18.86 -10.60
C ASP A 278 -7.46 19.81 -9.56
N ILE A 279 -6.16 20.05 -9.67
CA ILE A 279 -5.45 21.03 -8.83
C ILE A 279 -5.96 22.45 -9.09
N SER A 280 -6.19 22.80 -10.35
CA SER A 280 -6.76 24.10 -10.73
C SER A 280 -8.16 24.29 -10.15
N LYS A 281 -9.02 23.26 -10.18
CA LYS A 281 -10.35 23.29 -9.55
C LYS A 281 -10.25 23.46 -8.04
N LEU A 282 -9.34 22.75 -7.37
CA LEU A 282 -9.09 22.89 -5.92
C LEU A 282 -8.74 24.34 -5.56
N CYS A 283 -8.01 25.04 -6.43
CA CYS A 283 -7.61 26.43 -6.21
C CYS A 283 -8.62 27.47 -6.73
N ASN A 284 -9.79 27.06 -7.24
CA ASN A 284 -10.74 27.93 -7.95
C ASN A 284 -10.09 28.77 -9.06
N GLY A 285 -9.11 28.19 -9.78
CA GLY A 285 -8.31 28.87 -10.79
C GLY A 285 -7.22 29.81 -10.25
N ASN A 286 -7.20 30.10 -8.95
CA ASN A 286 -6.21 30.99 -8.34
C ASN A 286 -4.93 30.22 -7.95
N ILE A 287 -3.98 30.14 -8.86
CA ILE A 287 -2.71 29.41 -8.68
C ILE A 287 -1.74 30.10 -7.72
N THR A 288 -2.02 31.31 -7.22
CA THR A 288 -1.20 32.00 -6.23
C THR A 288 -1.52 31.59 -4.80
N THR A 289 -2.71 31.01 -4.58
CA THR A 289 -3.13 30.50 -3.27
C THR A 289 -2.39 29.20 -2.95
N ASN A 290 -1.67 29.14 -1.83
CA ASN A 290 -1.00 27.93 -1.38
C ASN A 290 -2.00 26.81 -1.10
N ILE A 291 -1.63 25.60 -1.47
CA ILE A 291 -2.31 24.36 -1.13
C ILE A 291 -1.39 23.44 -0.32
N ARG A 292 -1.93 22.33 0.14
CA ARG A 292 -1.21 21.30 0.85
C ARG A 292 -1.24 20.00 0.06
N ALA A 293 -0.07 19.34 -0.01
CA ALA A 293 0.10 18.01 -0.54
C ALA A 293 0.45 17.07 0.61
N LEU A 294 -0.35 16.05 0.83
CA LEU A 294 -0.18 15.01 1.85
C LEU A 294 0.33 13.76 1.14
N LYS A 295 1.59 13.39 1.39
CA LYS A 295 2.19 12.17 0.83
C LYS A 295 1.97 11.02 1.80
N PHE A 296 1.46 9.90 1.31
CA PHE A 296 1.13 8.75 2.13
C PHE A 296 1.44 7.43 1.44
N CYS A 297 1.61 6.38 2.25
CA CYS A 297 1.92 5.04 1.77
C CYS A 297 1.24 3.96 2.63
N HIS A 298 1.45 2.69 2.28
CA HIS A 298 0.92 1.52 2.99
C HIS A 298 -0.59 1.65 3.24
N THR A 299 -1.33 1.89 2.17
CA THR A 299 -2.78 2.00 2.27
C THR A 299 -3.41 0.63 2.49
N GLU A 300 -4.18 0.52 3.54
CA GLU A 300 -4.92 -0.66 3.93
C GLU A 300 -6.41 -0.35 3.86
N VAL A 301 -7.06 -0.91 2.85
CA VAL A 301 -8.51 -0.78 2.67
C VAL A 301 -9.22 -1.62 3.72
N PHE A 302 -10.29 -1.09 4.29
CA PHE A 302 -11.07 -1.78 5.31
C PHE A 302 -12.03 -2.78 4.70
N ASP A 303 -12.01 -4.00 5.24
CA ASP A 303 -12.97 -5.05 4.86
C ASP A 303 -14.39 -4.69 5.34
N TYR A 304 -14.48 -3.88 6.41
CA TYR A 304 -15.73 -3.41 7.03
C TYR A 304 -15.69 -1.89 7.20
N PRO A 305 -16.09 -1.09 6.20
CA PRO A 305 -16.12 0.37 6.31
C PRO A 305 -16.90 0.84 7.53
N VAL A 306 -16.31 1.71 8.35
CA VAL A 306 -16.91 2.18 9.60
C VAL A 306 -17.77 3.39 9.32
N ASN A 307 -19.09 3.28 9.49
CA ASN A 307 -20.05 4.31 9.14
C ASN A 307 -20.01 5.53 10.09
N TYR A 308 -20.56 6.65 9.64
CA TYR A 308 -20.58 7.93 10.36
C TYR A 308 -21.13 7.79 11.79
N ASN A 309 -22.26 7.11 11.97
CA ASN A 309 -22.89 7.01 13.29
C ASN A 309 -21.99 6.29 14.29
N LYS A 310 -21.37 5.18 13.89
CA LYS A 310 -20.42 4.43 14.72
C LYS A 310 -19.20 5.26 15.07
N ILE A 311 -18.68 6.05 14.14
CA ILE A 311 -17.56 6.96 14.41
C ILE A 311 -17.96 8.02 15.43
N GLN A 312 -19.18 8.59 15.32
CA GLN A 312 -19.68 9.56 16.30
C GLN A 312 -19.82 8.95 17.70
N GLU A 313 -20.30 7.70 17.82
CA GLU A 313 -20.37 6.97 19.08
C GLU A 313 -18.99 6.84 19.72
N ILE A 314 -17.98 6.44 18.93
CA ILE A 314 -16.60 6.30 19.40
C ILE A 314 -16.03 7.66 19.83
N LEU A 315 -16.26 8.74 19.10
CA LEU A 315 -15.82 10.07 19.49
C LEU A 315 -16.43 10.48 20.84
N VAL A 316 -17.74 10.33 20.99
CA VAL A 316 -18.45 10.72 22.22
C VAL A 316 -18.01 9.87 23.40
N SER A 317 -17.89 8.56 23.26
CA SER A 317 -17.43 7.65 24.33
C SER A 317 -15.99 7.94 24.77
N ASN A 318 -15.19 8.56 23.92
CA ASN A 318 -13.82 9.04 24.24
C ASN A 318 -13.76 10.53 24.66
N GLY A 319 -14.92 11.12 25.07
CA GLY A 319 -15.00 12.49 25.56
C GLY A 319 -14.85 13.59 24.50
N ARG A 320 -14.98 13.25 23.23
CA ARG A 320 -14.93 14.21 22.12
C ARG A 320 -16.33 14.64 21.70
N LYS A 321 -16.44 15.85 21.17
CA LYS A 321 -17.68 16.31 20.54
C LYS A 321 -17.88 15.60 19.20
N ARG A 322 -19.15 15.49 18.77
CA ARG A 322 -19.50 15.07 17.41
C ARG A 322 -18.80 15.94 16.37
N ASN A 323 -18.43 15.36 15.25
CA ASN A 323 -17.70 16.04 14.17
C ASN A 323 -18.31 15.73 12.80
N THR A 324 -18.45 16.72 11.95
CA THR A 324 -18.99 16.58 10.59
C THR A 324 -17.95 16.08 9.58
N PHE A 325 -16.68 16.04 9.97
CA PHE A 325 -15.54 15.73 9.10
C PHE A 325 -15.48 16.62 7.82
N ALA A 326 -15.87 17.90 7.96
CA ALA A 326 -15.66 18.88 6.91
C ALA A 326 -14.17 19.23 6.71
N SER A 327 -13.34 18.88 7.67
CA SER A 327 -11.89 19.11 7.68
C SER A 327 -11.18 18.00 8.47
N PRO A 328 -9.85 17.86 8.31
CA PRO A 328 -9.08 16.90 9.08
C PRO A 328 -9.25 17.10 10.59
N LEU A 329 -9.33 15.99 11.32
CA LEU A 329 -9.46 15.95 12.78
C LEU A 329 -8.30 15.13 13.36
N GLU A 330 -7.52 15.74 14.25
CA GLU A 330 -6.54 15.00 15.05
C GLU A 330 -7.26 14.22 16.16
N ILE A 331 -6.98 12.94 16.28
CA ILE A 331 -7.58 12.00 17.25
C ILE A 331 -6.48 11.37 18.10
N ASN A 332 -6.88 10.85 19.27
CA ASN A 332 -5.98 10.07 20.10
C ASN A 332 -5.87 8.61 19.62
N GLU A 333 -4.91 7.92 20.16
CA GLU A 333 -4.62 6.52 19.82
C GLU A 333 -5.81 5.57 20.13
N SER A 334 -6.53 5.79 21.23
CA SER A 334 -7.69 4.98 21.61
C SER A 334 -8.77 5.00 20.52
N ILE A 335 -9.12 6.19 20.02
CA ILE A 335 -10.10 6.37 18.95
C ILE A 335 -9.59 5.68 17.68
N PHE A 336 -8.30 5.84 17.33
CA PHE A 336 -7.72 5.19 16.18
C PHE A 336 -7.92 3.67 16.23
N PHE A 337 -7.51 3.02 17.32
CA PHE A 337 -7.56 1.58 17.41
C PHE A 337 -8.98 1.02 17.47
N GLN A 338 -9.93 1.73 18.09
CA GLN A 338 -11.35 1.33 18.06
C GLN A 338 -11.87 1.32 16.62
N ILE A 339 -11.63 2.39 15.86
CA ILE A 339 -12.07 2.48 14.46
C ILE A 339 -11.34 1.46 13.58
N TYR A 340 -10.02 1.34 13.73
CA TYR A 340 -9.18 0.42 12.95
C TYR A 340 -9.61 -1.03 13.15
N GLN A 341 -9.85 -1.44 14.38
CA GLN A 341 -10.30 -2.80 14.69
C GLN A 341 -11.66 -3.12 14.07
N LEU A 342 -12.63 -2.21 14.15
CA LEU A 342 -13.92 -2.35 13.47
C LEU A 342 -13.80 -2.43 11.96
N GLY A 343 -12.87 -1.70 11.39
CA GLY A 343 -12.64 -1.71 9.94
C GLY A 343 -11.97 -2.98 9.44
N LYS A 344 -11.16 -3.63 10.28
CA LYS A 344 -10.38 -4.82 9.88
C LYS A 344 -11.00 -6.14 10.26
N TRP A 345 -11.66 -6.19 11.40
CA TRP A 345 -12.21 -7.44 11.92
C TRP A 345 -13.71 -7.31 12.17
N LYS A 346 -14.44 -8.36 11.82
CA LYS A 346 -15.87 -8.41 12.09
C LYS A 346 -16.10 -8.34 13.62
N GLU A 347 -16.99 -7.46 14.07
CA GLU A 347 -17.43 -7.48 15.47
C GLU A 347 -17.85 -8.90 15.83
N GLN A 348 -17.16 -9.52 16.79
CA GLN A 348 -17.67 -10.73 17.42
C GLN A 348 -18.89 -10.30 18.24
N LYS A 349 -20.08 -10.79 17.79
CA LYS A 349 -21.34 -10.58 18.50
C LYS A 349 -21.35 -11.36 19.80
#